data_64ee3f8d2a2fb753c25e695ef56d4a35
#
_entry.id   64ee3f8d2a2fb753c25e695ef56d4a35
#
_cell.length_a   1.000
_cell.length_b   1.000
_cell.length_c   1.000
_cell.angle_alpha   90.00
_cell.angle_beta   90.00
_cell.angle_gamma   90.00
#
_symmetry.space_group_name_H-M   'P 1'
#
loop_
_entity.id
_entity.type
_entity.pdbx_description
1 polymer ?
#
loop_
_entity_poly.entity_id
_entity_poly.type
_entity_poly.pdbx_seq_one_letter_code
_entity_poly.pdbx_strand_id
1 'polypeptide(L)' 'MMAAIKYTKADWVAQADIQEEAGGKFRGVVMISHQNGAASEDRQHTADAPSDSPEQALEQAIALAHRILADVP' A
#
# COMPACT_ATOMS: atom_id res chain seq x y z
N MET A 1 1.60 6.61 -16.09
CA MET A 1 1.33 6.80 -14.66
C MET A 1 0.44 5.69 -14.16
N MET A 2 0.86 5.03 -13.10
CA MET A 2 0.08 3.92 -12.55
C MET A 2 -0.89 4.46 -11.51
N ALA A 3 -2.13 3.98 -11.57
CA ALA A 3 -3.15 4.38 -10.60
C ALA A 3 -3.01 3.52 -9.34
N ALA A 4 -3.34 4.10 -8.19
CA ALA A 4 -3.37 3.34 -6.95
C ALA A 4 -4.47 2.29 -7.00
N ILE A 5 -4.20 1.13 -6.43
CA ILE A 5 -5.15 0.03 -6.38
C ILE A 5 -5.70 -0.06 -4.97
N LYS A 6 -7.01 -0.08 -4.86
CA LYS A 6 -7.69 -0.05 -3.57
C LYS A 6 -8.33 -1.40 -3.29
N TYR A 7 -8.09 -1.91 -2.08
CA TYR A 7 -8.70 -3.12 -1.58
C TYR A 7 -9.46 -2.80 -0.30
N THR A 8 -10.59 -3.47 -0.10
CA THR A 8 -11.40 -3.27 1.10
C THR A 8 -11.67 -4.59 1.80
N LYS A 9 -11.72 -4.54 3.13
CA LYS A 9 -12.10 -5.69 3.95
C LYS A 9 -12.79 -5.14 5.19
N ALA A 10 -14.10 -5.37 5.30
CA ALA A 10 -14.93 -4.82 6.38
C ALA A 10 -14.73 -3.29 6.42
N ASP A 11 -14.29 -2.76 7.55
CA ASP A 11 -14.09 -1.31 7.71
C ASP A 11 -12.68 -0.85 7.34
N TRP A 12 -11.89 -1.75 6.76
CA TRP A 12 -10.50 -1.45 6.40
C TRP A 12 -10.38 -1.20 4.91
N VAL A 13 -9.54 -0.22 4.57
CA VAL A 13 -9.20 0.09 3.18
C VAL A 13 -7.68 0.10 3.06
N ALA A 14 -7.16 -0.64 2.09
CA ALA A 14 -5.74 -0.65 1.77
C ALA A 14 -5.56 -0.12 0.36
N GLN A 15 -4.74 0.91 0.21
CA GLN A 15 -4.48 1.52 -1.08
C GLN A 15 -3.00 1.28 -1.42
N ALA A 16 -2.78 0.49 -2.47
CA ALA A 16 -1.42 0.16 -2.93
C ALA A 16 -1.01 1.14 -4.01
N ASP A 17 0.20 1.66 -3.88
CA ASP A 17 0.73 2.66 -4.81
C ASP A 17 2.24 2.51 -4.88
N ILE A 18 2.88 3.36 -5.63
CA ILE A 18 4.34 3.39 -5.74
C ILE A 18 4.85 4.80 -5.46
N GLN A 19 6.09 4.85 -4.99
CA GLN A 19 6.79 6.10 -4.76
C GLN A 19 8.12 6.06 -5.48
N GLU A 20 8.43 7.11 -6.23
CA GLU A 20 9.69 7.20 -6.94
C GLU A 20 10.77 7.68 -5.98
N GLU A 21 11.92 7.03 -6.03
CA GLU A 21 13.04 7.35 -5.17
C GLU A 21 14.25 7.75 -6.01
N ALA A 22 15.25 8.32 -5.34
CA ALA A 22 16.48 8.74 -5.99
C ALA A 22 17.16 7.55 -6.66
N GLY A 23 17.88 7.79 -7.77
CA GLY A 23 18.59 6.75 -8.48
C GLY A 23 17.71 5.92 -9.42
N GLY A 24 16.52 6.40 -9.74
CA GLY A 24 15.63 5.68 -10.66
C GLY A 24 14.98 4.46 -10.05
N LYS A 25 14.88 4.41 -8.72
CA LYS A 25 14.25 3.30 -8.02
C LYS A 25 12.81 3.63 -7.68
N PHE A 26 12.04 2.58 -7.42
CA PHE A 26 10.63 2.72 -7.04
C PHE A 26 10.36 1.87 -5.80
N ARG A 27 9.54 2.38 -4.91
CA ARG A 27 9.21 1.68 -3.67
C ARG A 27 7.70 1.51 -3.58
N GLY A 28 7.27 0.30 -3.25
CA GLY A 28 5.86 0.04 -3.02
C GLY A 28 5.42 0.65 -1.71
N VAL A 29 4.27 1.30 -1.71
CA VAL A 29 3.70 1.91 -0.52
C VAL A 29 2.25 1.49 -0.39
N VAL A 30 1.77 1.36 0.85
CA VAL A 30 0.39 1.01 1.14
C VAL A 30 -0.13 1.97 2.20
N MET A 31 -1.25 2.61 1.89
CA MET A 31 -1.96 3.42 2.86
C MET A 31 -3.12 2.59 3.40
N ILE A 32 -3.13 2.38 4.72
CA ILE A 32 -4.18 1.62 5.40
C ILE A 32 -5.05 2.61 6.13
N SER A 33 -6.36 2.56 5.88
CA SER A 33 -7.34 3.39 6.54
C SER A 33 -8.34 2.48 7.26
N HIS A 34 -8.64 2.82 8.50
CA HIS A 34 -9.64 2.10 9.29
C HIS A 34 -10.73 3.07 9.69
N GLN A 35 -11.95 2.79 9.25
CA GLN A 35 -13.11 3.58 9.61
C GLN A 35 -13.70 3.04 10.91
N ASN A 36 -13.70 3.88 11.93
CA ASN A 36 -14.19 3.47 13.25
C ASN A 36 -15.14 4.54 13.77
N GLY A 37 -16.40 4.40 13.40
CA GLY A 37 -17.41 5.39 13.76
C GLY A 37 -17.14 6.73 13.10
N ALA A 38 -17.04 7.79 13.88
CA ALA A 38 -16.78 9.13 13.38
C ALA A 38 -15.29 9.40 13.18
N ALA A 39 -14.41 8.49 13.64
CA ALA A 39 -12.98 8.65 13.54
C ALA A 39 -12.42 7.74 12.45
N SER A 40 -11.35 8.15 11.82
CA SER A 40 -10.60 7.29 10.91
C SER A 40 -9.13 7.33 11.28
N GLU A 41 -8.45 6.19 11.15
CA GLU A 41 -7.02 6.08 11.38
C GLU A 41 -6.34 5.68 10.09
N ASP A 42 -5.33 6.45 9.71
CA ASP A 42 -4.56 6.19 8.50
C ASP A 42 -3.14 5.85 8.89
N ARG A 43 -2.60 4.80 8.28
CA ARG A 43 -1.21 4.40 8.48
C ARG A 43 -0.58 4.09 7.14
N GLN A 44 0.67 4.48 6.98
CA GLN A 44 1.43 4.21 5.77
C GLN A 44 2.46 3.13 6.03
N HIS A 45 2.50 2.15 5.14
CA HIS A 45 3.49 1.08 5.16
C HIS A 45 4.26 1.10 3.86
N THR A 46 5.54 0.79 3.90
CA THR A 46 6.37 0.75 2.72
C THR A 46 7.04 -0.60 2.59
N ALA A 47 7.34 -1.01 1.36
CA ALA A 47 8.11 -2.22 1.11
C ALA A 47 9.52 -2.06 1.69
N ASP A 48 10.14 -3.18 2.08
CA ASP A 48 11.44 -3.17 2.73
C ASP A 48 12.57 -2.73 1.80
N ALA A 49 12.42 -2.98 0.51
CA ALA A 49 13.47 -2.68 -0.45
C ALA A 49 12.88 -2.00 -1.68
N PRO A 50 13.63 -1.09 -2.31
CA PRO A 50 13.17 -0.50 -3.57
C PRO A 50 13.30 -1.49 -4.71
N SER A 51 12.57 -1.21 -5.78
CA SER A 51 12.58 -2.02 -6.99
C SER A 51 13.10 -1.20 -8.16
N ASP A 52 13.54 -1.90 -9.21
CA ASP A 52 14.09 -1.26 -10.40
C ASP A 52 12.99 -0.81 -11.37
N SER A 53 11.78 -1.29 -11.21
CA SER A 53 10.67 -0.93 -12.09
C SER A 53 9.43 -0.59 -11.27
N PRO A 54 8.56 0.28 -11.81
CA PRO A 54 7.30 0.60 -11.13
C PRO A 54 6.37 -0.60 -11.02
N GLU A 55 6.39 -1.50 -12.01
CA GLU A 55 5.56 -2.70 -11.98
C GLU A 55 5.96 -3.60 -10.81
N GLN A 56 7.25 -3.78 -10.60
CA GLN A 56 7.75 -4.57 -9.48
C GLN A 56 7.38 -3.94 -8.15
N ALA A 57 7.52 -2.62 -8.05
CA ALA A 57 7.18 -1.91 -6.83
C ALA A 57 5.68 -2.05 -6.53
N LEU A 58 4.84 -1.98 -7.55
CA LEU A 58 3.41 -2.13 -7.37
C LEU A 58 3.05 -3.55 -6.94
N GLU A 59 3.71 -4.56 -7.51
CA GLU A 59 3.50 -5.95 -7.09
C GLU A 59 3.83 -6.12 -5.60
N GLN A 60 4.91 -5.52 -5.15
CA GLN A 60 5.29 -5.58 -3.74
C GLN A 60 4.26 -4.85 -2.88
N ALA A 61 3.75 -3.70 -3.34
CA ALA A 61 2.72 -2.97 -2.62
C ALA A 61 1.44 -3.79 -2.51
N ILE A 62 1.03 -4.45 -3.59
CA ILE A 62 -0.16 -5.29 -3.59
C ILE A 62 0.00 -6.46 -2.62
N ALA A 63 1.15 -7.13 -2.64
CA ALA A 63 1.41 -8.23 -1.72
C ALA A 63 1.38 -7.76 -0.27
N LEU A 64 1.95 -6.58 -0.01
CA LEU A 64 1.95 -6.01 1.33
C LEU A 64 0.53 -5.66 1.78
N ALA A 65 -0.27 -5.08 0.88
CA ALA A 65 -1.66 -4.74 1.18
C ALA A 65 -2.46 -5.99 1.55
N HIS A 66 -2.30 -7.07 0.81
CA HIS A 66 -2.99 -8.33 1.09
C HIS A 66 -2.56 -8.91 2.44
N ARG A 67 -1.26 -8.83 2.74
CA ARG A 67 -0.75 -9.33 4.01
C ARG A 67 -1.32 -8.54 5.19
N ILE A 68 -1.36 -7.20 5.06
CA ILE A 68 -1.89 -6.37 6.13
C ILE A 68 -3.37 -6.64 6.33
N LEU A 69 -4.14 -6.72 5.25
CA LEU A 69 -5.58 -6.98 5.35
C LEU A 69 -5.88 -8.37 5.91
N ALA A 70 -4.99 -9.33 5.68
CA ALA A 70 -5.17 -10.67 6.24
C ALA A 70 -5.00 -10.67 7.77
N ASP A 71 -4.23 -9.74 8.31
CA ASP A 71 -3.96 -9.66 9.75
C ASP A 71 -4.97 -8.80 10.51
N VAL A 72 -5.82 -8.04 9.81
CA VAL A 72 -6.80 -7.20 10.51
C VAL A 72 -8.01 -8.04 10.92
N PRO A 73 -8.64 -7.69 12.06
CA PRO A 73 -9.80 -8.44 12.56
C PRO A 73 -11.05 -8.32 11.70
#